data_96e2e21609b9c300d69e8e7e6e4677b2
#
_entry.id   96e2e21609b9c300d69e8e7e6e4677b2
#
_cell.length_a   1.000
_cell.length_b   1.000
_cell.length_c   1.000
_cell.angle_alpha   90.00
_cell.angle_beta   90.00
_cell.angle_gamma   90.00
#
_symmetry.space_group_name_H-M   'P 1'
#
loop_
_entity.id
_entity.type
_entity.pdbx_description
1 polymer ?
#
loop_
_entity_poly.entity_id
_entity_poly.type
_entity_poly.pdbx_seq_one_letter_code
_entity_poly.pdbx_strand_id
1 'polypeptide(L)'
;LIGPNGAGKTTLFNIINGSIKPDSGSIKLNDELITGLEPHKLFELGILRTFQIAHEFHSLTVRDNLMVVAPNQCGESIVNSWLHLSKIKVEESKILNKANDVMDFLQLKHLANEYAGNLSGGQKKLLELGRTMMVEPKMVLLDEVGAGVNRTLLNTIGDAILRLNKELNYTFCMI
;
A
#
# COMPACT_ATOMS: atom_id res chain seq x y z
N LEU A 1 10.82 -6.74 -12.79
CA LEU A 1 11.28 -6.09 -14.01
C LEU A 1 12.73 -5.68 -13.84
N ILE A 2 13.65 -6.18 -14.68
CA ILE A 2 15.10 -5.97 -14.55
C ILE A 2 15.60 -5.21 -15.76
N GLY A 3 16.51 -4.26 -15.54
CA GLY A 3 17.15 -3.49 -16.59
C GLY A 3 18.06 -2.37 -16.04
N PRO A 4 18.98 -1.81 -16.84
CA PRO A 4 19.85 -0.75 -16.40
C PRO A 4 19.08 0.55 -16.07
N ASN A 5 19.76 1.49 -15.44
CA ASN A 5 19.19 2.83 -15.21
C ASN A 5 18.91 3.49 -16.57
N GLY A 6 17.79 4.20 -16.69
CA GLY A 6 17.34 4.79 -17.95
C GLY A 6 16.61 3.85 -18.91
N ALA A 7 16.46 2.54 -18.62
CA ALA A 7 15.75 1.58 -19.47
C ALA A 7 14.22 1.77 -19.54
N GLY A 8 13.67 2.82 -18.94
CA GLY A 8 12.23 3.09 -18.98
C GLY A 8 11.38 2.36 -17.96
N LYS A 9 11.96 1.68 -16.96
CA LYS A 9 11.22 0.90 -15.95
C LYS A 9 10.20 1.76 -15.19
N THR A 10 10.63 2.88 -14.66
CA THR A 10 9.76 3.85 -13.95
C THR A 10 8.72 4.46 -14.90
N THR A 11 9.07 4.70 -16.16
CA THR A 11 8.13 5.16 -17.19
C THR A 11 7.03 4.13 -17.42
N LEU A 12 7.37 2.85 -17.51
CA LEU A 12 6.39 1.77 -17.62
C LEU A 12 5.46 1.74 -16.40
N PHE A 13 6.00 1.89 -15.19
CA PHE A 13 5.19 1.99 -13.98
C PHE A 13 4.25 3.21 -13.99
N ASN A 14 4.73 4.35 -14.47
CA ASN A 14 3.92 5.56 -14.63
C ASN A 14 2.77 5.37 -15.65
N ILE A 15 3.00 4.55 -16.67
CA ILE A 15 1.97 4.22 -17.65
C ILE A 15 0.95 3.24 -17.03
N ILE A 16 1.41 2.20 -16.33
CA ILE A 16 0.52 1.20 -15.70
C ILE A 16 -0.36 1.84 -14.63
N ASN A 17 0.18 2.77 -13.82
CA ASN A 17 -0.60 3.46 -12.79
C ASN A 17 -1.39 4.68 -13.28
N GLY A 18 -1.41 4.94 -14.59
CA GLY A 18 -2.19 6.01 -15.21
C GLY A 18 -1.62 7.43 -15.04
N SER A 19 -0.41 7.59 -14.50
CA SER A 19 0.25 8.91 -14.37
C SER A 19 0.72 9.45 -15.73
N ILE A 20 0.99 8.57 -16.69
CA ILE A 20 1.40 8.91 -18.06
C ILE A 20 0.52 8.10 -19.02
N LYS A 21 0.02 8.74 -20.05
CA LYS A 21 -0.70 8.06 -21.14
C LYS A 21 0.30 7.45 -22.12
N PRO A 22 0.13 6.18 -22.55
CA PRO A 22 0.97 5.59 -23.58
C PRO A 22 0.67 6.19 -24.96
N ASP A 23 1.69 6.32 -25.80
CA ASP A 23 1.53 6.75 -27.20
C ASP A 23 0.82 5.69 -28.05
N SER A 24 1.03 4.40 -27.73
CA SER A 24 0.44 3.26 -28.42
C SER A 24 0.46 2.02 -27.52
N GLY A 25 -0.24 0.97 -27.96
CA GLY A 25 -0.33 -0.30 -27.23
C GLY A 25 -1.52 -0.38 -26.29
N SER A 26 -1.62 -1.50 -25.58
CA SER A 26 -2.70 -1.74 -24.62
C SER A 26 -2.20 -2.44 -23.36
N ILE A 27 -2.81 -2.12 -22.24
CA ILE A 27 -2.57 -2.74 -20.93
C ILE A 27 -3.87 -3.41 -20.50
N LYS A 28 -3.78 -4.64 -20.05
CA LYS A 28 -4.90 -5.41 -19.52
C LYS A 28 -4.62 -5.91 -18.12
N LEU A 29 -5.64 -5.90 -17.28
CA LEU A 29 -5.67 -6.56 -15.97
C LEU A 29 -6.79 -7.61 -16.00
N ASN A 30 -6.45 -8.91 -15.88
CA ASN A 30 -7.43 -10.01 -15.96
C ASN A 30 -8.35 -9.88 -17.18
N ASP A 31 -7.77 -9.67 -18.38
CA ASP A 31 -8.46 -9.45 -19.67
C ASP A 31 -9.26 -8.14 -19.81
N GLU A 32 -9.42 -7.37 -18.75
CA GLU A 32 -10.04 -6.04 -18.80
C GLU A 32 -9.04 -4.97 -19.27
N LEU A 33 -9.45 -4.15 -20.25
CA LEU A 33 -8.62 -3.08 -20.79
C LEU A 33 -8.53 -1.92 -19.78
N ILE A 34 -7.32 -1.63 -19.31
CA ILE A 34 -7.06 -0.56 -18.34
C ILE A 34 -6.20 0.59 -18.90
N THR A 35 -5.89 0.53 -20.20
CA THR A 35 -5.04 1.54 -20.86
C THR A 35 -5.62 2.93 -20.74
N GLY A 36 -4.82 3.86 -20.20
CA GLY A 36 -5.20 5.28 -20.11
C GLY A 36 -6.28 5.59 -19.08
N LEU A 37 -6.63 4.64 -18.22
CA LEU A 37 -7.48 4.92 -17.06
C LEU A 37 -6.73 5.84 -16.08
N GLU A 38 -7.48 6.68 -15.39
CA GLU A 38 -6.95 7.57 -14.36
C GLU A 38 -6.54 6.81 -13.09
N PRO A 39 -5.56 7.30 -12.30
CA PRO A 39 -5.04 6.58 -11.14
C PRO A 39 -6.10 6.15 -10.13
N HIS A 40 -7.12 6.99 -9.89
CA HIS A 40 -8.19 6.64 -8.93
C HIS A 40 -9.02 5.44 -9.40
N LYS A 41 -9.28 5.31 -10.71
CA LYS A 41 -9.99 4.14 -11.30
C LYS A 41 -9.14 2.88 -11.21
N LEU A 42 -7.84 2.99 -11.44
CA LEU A 42 -6.91 1.88 -11.29
C LEU A 42 -6.82 1.42 -9.83
N PHE A 43 -6.86 2.36 -8.88
CA PHE A 43 -6.94 2.05 -7.45
C PHE A 43 -8.24 1.27 -7.10
N GLU A 44 -9.40 1.69 -7.63
CA GLU A 44 -10.68 0.97 -7.47
C GLU A 44 -10.64 -0.44 -8.06
N LEU A 45 -9.89 -0.66 -9.14
CA LEU A 45 -9.66 -1.98 -9.75
C LEU A 45 -8.67 -2.85 -8.94
N GLY A 46 -8.02 -2.27 -7.93
CA GLY A 46 -7.09 -2.94 -7.04
C GLY A 46 -5.63 -2.86 -7.49
N ILE A 47 -5.26 -1.89 -8.31
CA ILE A 47 -3.86 -1.60 -8.63
C ILE A 47 -3.36 -0.52 -7.68
N LEU A 48 -2.36 -0.84 -6.88
CA LEU A 48 -1.71 0.09 -5.98
C LEU A 48 -0.23 0.27 -6.37
N ARG A 49 0.27 1.49 -6.31
CA ARG A 49 1.69 1.78 -6.43
C ARG A 49 2.23 2.33 -5.12
N THR A 50 3.34 1.79 -4.65
CA THR A 50 4.10 2.41 -3.58
C THR A 50 5.03 3.49 -4.15
N PHE A 51 5.32 4.50 -3.35
CA PHE A 51 6.21 5.58 -3.75
C PHE A 51 7.65 5.28 -3.30
N GLN A 52 8.61 5.88 -4.01
CA GLN A 52 10.05 5.78 -3.74
C GLN A 52 10.42 6.27 -2.32
N ILE A 53 9.65 7.25 -1.80
CA ILE A 53 9.82 7.80 -0.46
C ILE A 53 8.59 7.41 0.35
N ALA A 54 8.81 6.78 1.50
CA ALA A 54 7.73 6.47 2.43
C ALA A 54 7.05 7.77 2.88
N HIS A 55 5.77 7.88 2.59
CA HIS A 55 4.95 9.05 2.97
C HIS A 55 4.06 8.70 4.17
N GLU A 56 4.71 8.36 5.28
CA GLU A 56 3.99 8.18 6.53
C GLU A 56 3.49 9.52 7.08
N PHE A 57 2.38 9.50 7.77
CA PHE A 57 1.90 10.64 8.55
C PHE A 57 2.72 10.71 9.83
N HIS A 58 3.74 11.55 9.85
CA HIS A 58 4.75 11.64 10.93
C HIS A 58 4.13 11.87 12.33
N SER A 59 3.05 12.65 12.40
CA SER A 59 2.35 13.00 13.63
C SER A 59 1.29 12.00 14.08
N LEU A 60 1.06 10.94 13.32
CA LEU A 60 0.16 9.85 13.67
C LEU A 60 0.97 8.66 14.21
N THR A 61 0.33 7.85 15.06
CA THR A 61 0.92 6.59 15.51
C THR A 61 1.02 5.58 14.36
N VAL A 62 1.79 4.52 14.54
CA VAL A 62 1.85 3.40 13.59
C VAL A 62 0.45 2.82 13.33
N ARG A 63 -0.33 2.62 14.40
CA ARG A 63 -1.71 2.16 14.30
C ARG A 63 -2.58 3.10 13.49
N ASP A 64 -2.54 4.40 13.80
CA ASP A 64 -3.39 5.40 13.13
C ASP A 64 -3.01 5.54 11.65
N ASN A 65 -1.72 5.41 11.32
CA ASN A 65 -1.23 5.36 9.95
C ASN A 65 -1.82 4.20 9.14
N LEU A 66 -2.06 3.06 9.78
CA LEU A 66 -2.72 1.92 9.15
C LEU A 66 -4.22 2.14 9.04
N MET A 67 -4.86 2.65 10.09
CA MET A 67 -6.30 2.83 10.12
C MET A 67 -6.79 3.88 9.11
N VAL A 68 -6.05 4.98 8.95
CA VAL A 68 -6.47 6.10 8.07
C VAL A 68 -6.54 5.73 6.60
N VAL A 69 -5.82 4.69 6.15
CA VAL A 69 -5.81 4.28 4.74
C VAL A 69 -6.84 3.20 4.41
N ALA A 70 -7.61 2.73 5.40
CA ALA A 70 -8.66 1.75 5.15
C ALA A 70 -9.72 2.34 4.20
N PRO A 71 -10.09 1.63 3.12
CA PRO A 71 -11.04 2.16 2.14
C PRO A 71 -12.48 2.14 2.66
N ASN A 72 -13.34 2.96 2.04
CA ASN A 72 -14.80 2.94 2.21
C ASN A 72 -15.28 3.16 3.65
N GLN A 73 -14.63 4.03 4.43
CA GLN A 73 -15.03 4.32 5.79
C GLN A 73 -16.35 5.13 5.82
N CYS A 74 -17.38 4.59 6.46
CA CYS A 74 -18.68 5.28 6.58
C CYS A 74 -18.56 6.64 7.29
N GLY A 75 -17.57 6.80 8.16
CA GLY A 75 -17.29 8.04 8.89
C GLY A 75 -16.81 9.21 8.02
N GLU A 76 -16.40 8.99 6.78
CA GLU A 76 -15.98 10.04 5.84
C GLU A 76 -17.18 10.90 5.38
N SER A 77 -18.41 10.40 5.50
CA SER A 77 -19.61 11.16 5.19
C SER A 77 -20.15 11.87 6.44
N ILE A 78 -20.25 13.21 6.40
CA ILE A 78 -20.80 14.03 7.48
C ILE A 78 -22.21 13.57 7.89
N VAL A 79 -23.05 13.21 6.91
CA VAL A 79 -24.42 12.73 7.16
C VAL A 79 -24.41 11.39 7.89
N ASN A 80 -23.55 10.46 7.48
CA ASN A 80 -23.41 9.15 8.13
C ASN A 80 -22.82 9.26 9.51
N SER A 81 -21.90 10.19 9.73
CA SER A 81 -21.28 10.46 11.04
C SER A 81 -22.31 10.95 12.07
N TRP A 82 -23.39 11.57 11.63
CA TRP A 82 -24.47 12.06 12.52
C TRP A 82 -25.56 11.01 12.75
N LEU A 83 -25.90 10.22 11.71
CA LEU A 83 -27.06 9.33 11.74
C LEU A 83 -26.73 7.87 12.09
N HIS A 84 -25.46 7.43 11.93
CA HIS A 84 -25.09 6.01 12.01
C HIS A 84 -23.89 5.72 12.94
N LEU A 85 -23.83 6.37 14.10
CA LEU A 85 -22.75 6.21 15.08
C LEU A 85 -22.47 4.76 15.49
N SER A 86 -23.52 3.93 15.61
CA SER A 86 -23.35 2.51 15.95
C SER A 86 -22.66 1.72 14.83
N LYS A 87 -23.00 2.02 13.58
CA LYS A 87 -22.39 1.38 12.41
C LYS A 87 -20.90 1.77 12.28
N ILE A 88 -20.60 3.06 12.51
CA ILE A 88 -19.22 3.57 12.49
C ILE A 88 -18.36 2.86 13.54
N LYS A 89 -18.85 2.73 14.79
CA LYS A 89 -18.12 2.03 15.85
C LYS A 89 -17.80 0.56 15.51
N VAL A 90 -18.74 -0.14 14.88
CA VAL A 90 -18.52 -1.52 14.44
C VAL A 90 -17.45 -1.57 13.33
N GLU A 91 -17.50 -0.63 12.39
CA GLU A 91 -16.54 -0.53 11.31
C GLU A 91 -15.14 -0.17 11.82
N GLU A 92 -15.02 0.84 12.68
CA GLU A 92 -13.76 1.21 13.35
C GLU A 92 -13.14 0.03 14.10
N SER A 93 -13.97 -0.76 14.79
CA SER A 93 -13.49 -1.97 15.48
C SER A 93 -12.93 -3.02 14.49
N LYS A 94 -13.54 -3.18 13.32
CA LYS A 94 -13.03 -4.08 12.27
C LYS A 94 -11.71 -3.57 11.69
N ILE A 95 -11.63 -2.26 11.41
CA ILE A 95 -10.42 -1.62 10.90
C ILE A 95 -9.29 -1.74 11.93
N LEU A 96 -9.58 -1.52 13.21
CA LEU A 96 -8.62 -1.67 14.30
C LEU A 96 -8.10 -3.11 14.42
N ASN A 97 -8.98 -4.10 14.33
CA ASN A 97 -8.57 -5.51 14.36
C ASN A 97 -7.67 -5.83 13.17
N LYS A 98 -8.06 -5.41 11.96
CA LYS A 98 -7.22 -5.57 10.76
C LYS A 98 -5.86 -4.88 10.91
N ALA A 99 -5.82 -3.66 11.45
CA ALA A 99 -4.55 -2.96 11.70
C ALA A 99 -3.67 -3.72 12.69
N ASN A 100 -4.25 -4.32 13.74
CA ASN A 100 -3.51 -5.17 14.68
C ASN A 100 -2.94 -6.43 13.99
N ASP A 101 -3.74 -7.11 13.16
CA ASP A 101 -3.28 -8.28 12.39
C ASP A 101 -2.14 -7.92 11.44
N VAL A 102 -2.23 -6.77 10.76
CA VAL A 102 -1.18 -6.25 9.89
C VAL A 102 0.09 -5.92 10.69
N MET A 103 -0.04 -5.29 11.85
CA MET A 103 1.12 -5.01 12.72
C MET A 103 1.76 -6.29 13.24
N ASP A 104 0.98 -7.31 13.60
CA ASP A 104 1.51 -8.62 14.00
C ASP A 104 2.25 -9.29 12.85
N PHE A 105 1.66 -9.31 11.65
CA PHE A 105 2.27 -9.88 10.44
C PHE A 105 3.64 -9.25 10.12
N LEU A 106 3.74 -7.91 10.26
CA LEU A 106 4.94 -7.13 9.97
C LEU A 106 5.87 -6.97 11.18
N GLN A 107 5.56 -7.59 12.32
CA GLN A 107 6.31 -7.47 13.57
C GLN A 107 6.42 -6.02 14.10
N LEU A 108 5.44 -5.18 13.81
CA LEU A 108 5.37 -3.77 14.23
C LEU A 108 4.50 -3.55 15.48
N LYS A 109 3.89 -4.59 16.05
CA LYS A 109 2.95 -4.47 17.19
C LYS A 109 3.52 -3.75 18.40
N HIS A 110 4.81 -3.97 18.70
CA HIS A 110 5.50 -3.31 19.80
C HIS A 110 5.66 -1.79 19.61
N LEU A 111 5.47 -1.29 18.37
CA LEU A 111 5.52 0.12 17.98
C LEU A 111 4.12 0.72 17.72
N ALA A 112 3.05 0.01 18.03
CA ALA A 112 1.68 0.41 17.67
C ALA A 112 1.31 1.84 18.10
N ASN A 113 1.78 2.28 19.26
CA ASN A 113 1.52 3.60 19.82
C ASN A 113 2.67 4.61 19.60
N GLU A 114 3.75 4.20 18.92
CA GLU A 114 4.87 5.08 18.59
C GLU A 114 4.47 5.97 17.40
N TYR A 115 4.93 7.22 17.40
CA TYR A 115 4.74 8.11 16.26
C TYR A 115 5.55 7.63 15.07
N ALA A 116 4.93 7.62 13.88
CA ALA A 116 5.59 7.15 12.66
C ALA A 116 6.83 7.97 12.31
N GLY A 117 6.89 9.24 12.70
CA GLY A 117 8.07 10.08 12.54
C GLY A 117 9.33 9.53 13.23
N ASN A 118 9.17 8.82 14.36
CA ASN A 118 10.25 8.26 15.18
C ASN A 118 10.79 6.91 14.65
N LEU A 119 10.12 6.30 13.68
CA LEU A 119 10.50 5.02 13.12
C LEU A 119 11.82 5.11 12.35
N SER A 120 12.62 4.05 12.41
CA SER A 120 13.76 3.87 11.52
C SER A 120 13.31 3.79 10.06
N GLY A 121 14.19 4.10 9.12
CA GLY A 121 13.86 4.06 7.68
C GLY A 121 13.27 2.74 7.22
N GLY A 122 13.67 1.67 7.84
CA GLY A 122 13.12 0.37 7.51
C GLY A 122 11.79 0.04 8.15
N GLN A 123 11.57 0.47 9.37
CA GLN A 123 10.25 0.38 9.99
C GLN A 123 9.22 1.21 9.23
N LYS A 124 9.64 2.37 8.67
CA LYS A 124 8.81 3.18 7.77
C LYS A 124 8.42 2.42 6.50
N LYS A 125 9.37 1.68 5.89
CA LYS A 125 9.07 0.84 4.72
C LYS A 125 8.15 -0.34 5.06
N LEU A 126 8.29 -0.95 6.23
CA LEU A 126 7.34 -1.96 6.71
C LEU A 126 5.97 -1.35 6.97
N LEU A 127 5.89 -0.14 7.53
CA LEU A 127 4.63 0.56 7.72
C LEU A 127 3.96 0.89 6.38
N GLU A 128 4.72 1.30 5.35
CA GLU A 128 4.22 1.50 3.99
C GLU A 128 3.63 0.21 3.40
N LEU A 129 4.33 -0.92 3.57
CA LEU A 129 3.80 -2.23 3.17
C LEU A 129 2.52 -2.57 3.95
N GLY A 130 2.46 -2.25 5.24
CA GLY A 130 1.27 -2.43 6.06
C GLY A 130 0.08 -1.59 5.57
N ARG A 131 0.32 -0.35 5.19
CA ARG A 131 -0.72 0.51 4.58
C ARG A 131 -1.25 -0.11 3.28
N THR A 132 -0.37 -0.72 2.48
CA THR A 132 -0.77 -1.49 1.29
C THR A 132 -1.68 -2.66 1.67
N MET A 133 -1.36 -3.40 2.74
CA MET A 133 -2.19 -4.52 3.21
C MET A 133 -3.58 -4.07 3.69
N MET A 134 -3.70 -2.88 4.28
CA MET A 134 -5.00 -2.34 4.70
C MET A 134 -5.96 -2.13 3.53
N VAL A 135 -5.44 -1.84 2.33
CA VAL A 135 -6.23 -1.61 1.11
C VAL A 135 -6.63 -2.91 0.40
N GLU A 136 -5.92 -4.03 0.64
CA GLU A 136 -6.13 -5.33 -0.02
C GLU A 136 -6.09 -5.26 -1.55
N PRO A 137 -4.98 -4.78 -2.13
CA PRO A 137 -4.88 -4.65 -3.57
C PRO A 137 -4.75 -6.02 -4.26
N LYS A 138 -5.18 -6.10 -5.51
CA LYS A 138 -4.93 -7.27 -6.38
C LYS A 138 -3.50 -7.27 -6.92
N MET A 139 -2.98 -6.08 -7.23
CA MET A 139 -1.64 -5.89 -7.78
C MET A 139 -0.95 -4.69 -7.13
N VAL A 140 0.30 -4.88 -6.71
CA VAL A 140 1.15 -3.86 -6.12
C VAL A 140 2.36 -3.61 -7.00
N LEU A 141 2.55 -2.35 -7.41
CA LEU A 141 3.73 -1.89 -8.12
C LEU A 141 4.73 -1.35 -7.09
N LEU A 142 5.85 -2.05 -6.90
CA LEU A 142 6.89 -1.71 -5.94
C LEU A 142 8.09 -1.06 -6.66
N ASP A 143 8.32 0.21 -6.37
CA ASP A 143 9.40 1.00 -6.97
C ASP A 143 10.57 1.12 -5.98
N GLU A 144 11.75 0.63 -6.36
CA GLU A 144 13.01 0.74 -5.61
C GLU A 144 12.93 0.40 -4.11
N VAL A 145 12.26 -0.68 -3.76
CA VAL A 145 12.03 -1.11 -2.34
C VAL A 145 13.34 -1.25 -1.55
N GLY A 146 14.42 -1.61 -2.24
CA GLY A 146 15.76 -1.82 -1.65
C GLY A 146 16.58 -0.55 -1.44
N ALA A 147 16.17 0.60 -1.97
CA ALA A 147 16.98 1.81 -1.89
C ALA A 147 17.12 2.31 -0.45
N GLY A 148 18.37 2.48 0.02
CA GLY A 148 18.67 2.98 1.36
C GLY A 148 18.35 2.01 2.51
N VAL A 149 18.11 0.73 2.22
CA VAL A 149 17.75 -0.29 3.22
C VAL A 149 18.95 -1.20 3.48
N ASN A 150 19.24 -1.50 4.75
CA ASN A 150 20.27 -2.47 5.07
C ASN A 150 19.83 -3.90 4.70
N ARG A 151 20.81 -4.80 4.55
CA ARG A 151 20.58 -6.17 4.04
C ARG A 151 19.60 -6.99 4.91
N THR A 152 19.68 -6.84 6.22
CA THR A 152 18.80 -7.58 7.17
C THR A 152 17.33 -7.19 6.95
N LEU A 153 17.08 -5.89 6.82
CA LEU A 153 15.75 -5.37 6.62
C LEU A 153 15.21 -5.65 5.21
N LEU A 154 16.11 -5.64 4.19
CA LEU A 154 15.73 -6.05 2.84
C LEU A 154 15.24 -7.50 2.83
N ASN A 155 15.88 -8.39 3.58
CA ASN A 155 15.42 -9.76 3.75
C ASN A 155 14.04 -9.81 4.42
N THR A 156 13.84 -9.05 5.51
CA THR A 156 12.54 -8.98 6.21
C THR A 156 11.42 -8.49 5.28
N ILE A 157 11.67 -7.46 4.47
CA ILE A 157 10.71 -6.97 3.47
C ILE A 157 10.46 -8.03 2.39
N GLY A 158 11.51 -8.68 1.91
CA GLY A 158 11.40 -9.75 0.92
C GLY A 158 10.56 -10.92 1.44
N ASP A 159 10.80 -11.37 2.68
CA ASP A 159 10.02 -12.42 3.33
C ASP A 159 8.55 -12.01 3.48
N ALA A 160 8.28 -10.77 3.87
CA ALA A 160 6.92 -10.24 3.97
C ALA A 160 6.21 -10.24 2.61
N ILE A 161 6.88 -9.79 1.53
CA ILE A 161 6.33 -9.81 0.17
C ILE A 161 6.05 -11.25 -0.30
N LEU A 162 6.96 -12.19 -0.04
CA LEU A 162 6.75 -13.60 -0.39
C LEU A 162 5.58 -14.21 0.37
N ARG A 163 5.42 -13.89 1.64
CA ARG A 163 4.27 -14.34 2.44
C ARG A 163 2.96 -13.73 1.94
N LEU A 164 2.92 -12.44 1.63
CA LEU A 164 1.76 -11.79 1.05
C LEU A 164 1.33 -12.42 -0.28
N ASN A 165 2.30 -12.76 -1.12
CA ASN A 165 2.02 -13.45 -2.38
C ASN A 165 1.45 -14.86 -2.15
N LYS A 166 2.06 -15.66 -1.23
CA LYS A 166 1.68 -17.07 -1.01
C LYS A 166 0.42 -17.22 -0.18
N GLU A 167 0.26 -16.42 0.87
CA GLU A 167 -0.83 -16.56 1.85
C GLU A 167 -2.07 -15.75 1.47
N LEU A 168 -1.88 -14.57 0.85
CA LEU A 168 -2.97 -13.64 0.52
C LEU A 168 -3.16 -13.41 -0.99
N ASN A 169 -2.43 -14.14 -1.85
CA ASN A 169 -2.53 -14.07 -3.31
C ASN A 169 -2.30 -12.68 -3.91
N TYR A 170 -1.49 -11.83 -3.26
CA TYR A 170 -1.13 -10.54 -3.82
C TYR A 170 -0.19 -10.71 -5.00
N THR A 171 -0.42 -9.97 -6.07
CA THR A 171 0.50 -9.91 -7.21
C THR A 171 1.43 -8.72 -7.06
N PHE A 172 2.74 -8.95 -7.17
CA PHE A 172 3.74 -7.88 -7.09
C PHE A 172 4.47 -7.72 -8.41
N CYS A 173 4.61 -6.47 -8.87
CA CYS A 173 5.54 -6.10 -9.91
C CYS A 173 6.57 -5.15 -9.30
N MET A 174 7.87 -5.50 -9.40
CA MET A 174 8.96 -4.79 -8.75
C MET A 174 10.00 -4.30 -9.75
N ILE A 175 10.58 -3.12 -9.49
CA ILE A 175 11.75 -2.56 -10.20
C ILE A 175 12.81 -2.10 -9.22
#